data_d8137a9be15c5855923db8973d6891f0
#
_entry.id   d8137a9be15c5855923db8973d6891f0
#
_cell.length_a   1.000
_cell.length_b   1.000
_cell.length_c   1.000
_cell.angle_alpha   90.00
_cell.angle_beta   90.00
_cell.angle_gamma   90.00
#
_symmetry.space_group_name_H-M   'P 1'
#
loop_
_entity.id
_entity.type
_entity.pdbx_description
1 polymer ?
#
loop_
_entity_poly.entity_id
_entity_poly.type
_entity_poly.pdbx_seq_one_letter_code
_entity_poly.pdbx_strand_id
1 'polypeptide(L)'
;GSSLVGSEMCIRDSLEEDVFNLVAHHEYRMVPEYRDLSPSDELALRDQGFNRVTDTCIPEDVFRHLEGNLIGLCKEGLETGERFFPSELFFELFDRKALDPHFQISVEDSWLYAAWQKSIPVYSPGFEDSTLGNIFAARVIDGTLSGHSVIKSGTEQMESLVKWYLETDKEGPIGFFQIGGGIAGDFAICAVPLILQDLERSDVRLWQYFAQISDSTTSYGSYSGAVPNEKITWYKLDVDAPTYMINSDASIVAPLIFAYVLGM
;
A
#
# COMPACT_ATOMS: atom_id res chain seq x y z
N GLY A 1 -18.76 19.75 -6.63
CA GLY A 1 -17.63 18.88 -6.69
C GLY A 1 -16.47 19.49 -5.94
N SER A 2 -16.25 19.10 -4.68
CA SER A 2 -14.99 19.40 -4.03
C SER A 2 -13.94 18.52 -4.70
N SER A 3 -13.00 19.11 -5.43
CA SER A 3 -11.78 18.41 -5.80
C SER A 3 -11.13 17.94 -4.51
N LEU A 4 -10.85 16.66 -4.38
CA LEU A 4 -9.90 16.16 -3.39
C LEU A 4 -8.54 16.69 -3.79
N VAL A 5 -8.20 17.87 -3.28
CA VAL A 5 -6.89 18.46 -3.48
C VAL A 5 -5.95 17.76 -2.51
N GLY A 6 -4.97 17.03 -3.03
CA GLY A 6 -3.96 16.36 -2.24
C GLY A 6 -4.46 15.10 -1.52
N SER A 7 -4.63 14.01 -2.24
CA SER A 7 -4.74 12.66 -1.68
C SER A 7 -3.43 11.90 -1.88
N GLU A 8 -3.07 11.06 -0.91
CA GLU A 8 -1.98 10.12 -1.02
C GLU A 8 -2.36 8.79 -0.40
N MET A 9 -1.68 7.73 -0.76
CA MET A 9 -1.87 6.40 -0.17
C MET A 9 -0.55 5.79 0.28
N CYS A 10 -0.57 5.17 1.46
CA CYS A 10 0.51 4.31 1.93
C CYS A 10 -0.01 2.88 2.05
N ILE A 11 0.67 1.96 1.40
CA ILE A 11 0.25 0.58 1.32
C ILE A 11 1.48 -0.34 1.27
N ARG A 12 1.33 -1.59 1.70
CA ARG A 12 2.39 -2.59 1.63
C ARG A 12 2.01 -3.71 0.67
N ASP A 13 1.44 -4.79 1.17
CA ASP A 13 1.19 -6.01 0.40
C ASP A 13 0.10 -5.83 -0.67
N SER A 14 -0.94 -5.06 -0.38
CA SER A 14 -2.06 -4.86 -1.32
C SER A 14 -1.69 -4.09 -2.59
N LEU A 15 -0.48 -3.54 -2.69
CA LEU A 15 0.01 -2.90 -3.91
C LEU A 15 0.12 -3.90 -5.06
N GLU A 16 0.75 -5.03 -4.80
CA GLU A 16 0.96 -6.07 -5.81
C GLU A 16 -0.29 -6.94 -6.00
N GLU A 17 -1.03 -7.19 -4.92
CA GLU A 17 -2.24 -8.01 -4.97
C GLU A 17 -3.34 -7.41 -5.84
N ASP A 18 -3.48 -6.08 -5.86
CA ASP A 18 -4.43 -5.39 -6.75
C ASP A 18 -4.10 -5.65 -8.23
N VAL A 19 -2.81 -5.61 -8.59
CA VAL A 19 -2.37 -5.89 -9.97
C VAL A 19 -2.46 -7.38 -10.28
N PHE A 20 -2.16 -8.26 -9.32
CA PHE A 20 -2.36 -9.70 -9.50
C PHE A 20 -3.83 -10.00 -9.77
N ASN A 21 -4.75 -9.36 -9.04
CA ASN A 21 -6.18 -9.51 -9.28
C ASN A 21 -6.60 -9.05 -10.68
N LEU A 22 -6.00 -7.98 -11.21
CA LEU A 22 -6.26 -7.54 -12.59
C LEU A 22 -5.87 -8.58 -13.64
N VAL A 23 -4.72 -9.23 -13.47
CA VAL A 23 -4.13 -10.09 -14.52
C VAL A 23 -4.40 -11.59 -14.32
N ALA A 24 -4.90 -11.98 -13.15
CA ALA A 24 -5.06 -13.40 -12.80
C ALA A 24 -6.33 -13.71 -11.98
N HIS A 25 -7.32 -12.85 -11.99
CA HIS A 25 -8.55 -12.99 -11.20
C HIS A 25 -9.20 -14.38 -11.30
N HIS A 26 -9.25 -14.94 -12.49
CA HIS A 26 -9.91 -16.23 -12.75
C HIS A 26 -9.08 -17.45 -12.32
N GLU A 27 -7.85 -17.23 -11.91
CA GLU A 27 -6.92 -18.27 -11.45
C GLU A 27 -6.94 -18.45 -9.93
N TYR A 28 -7.51 -17.48 -9.21
CA TYR A 28 -7.68 -17.56 -7.77
C TYR A 28 -8.69 -18.65 -7.39
N ARG A 29 -8.43 -19.31 -6.27
CA ARG A 29 -9.31 -20.33 -5.74
C ARG A 29 -9.75 -20.00 -4.31
N MET A 30 -11.05 -20.04 -4.07
CA MET A 30 -11.60 -19.86 -2.72
C MET A 30 -11.63 -21.18 -1.94
N VAL A 31 -11.28 -21.10 -0.65
CA VAL A 31 -11.37 -22.20 0.32
C VAL A 31 -12.11 -21.67 1.56
N PRO A 32 -13.45 -21.60 1.54
CA PRO A 32 -14.24 -21.00 2.62
C PRO A 32 -14.00 -21.64 3.98
N GLU A 33 -13.80 -22.96 4.00
CA GLU A 33 -13.57 -23.75 5.23
C GLU A 33 -12.07 -23.81 5.62
N TYR A 34 -11.32 -22.75 5.34
CA TYR A 34 -9.87 -22.72 5.53
C TYR A 34 -9.41 -23.00 6.98
N ARG A 35 -10.28 -22.75 7.97
CA ARG A 35 -9.97 -22.99 9.39
C ARG A 35 -9.96 -24.47 9.74
N ASP A 36 -10.62 -25.31 8.94
CA ASP A 36 -10.71 -26.76 9.13
C ASP A 36 -9.64 -27.54 8.37
N LEU A 37 -8.80 -26.83 7.59
CA LEU A 37 -7.69 -27.45 6.85
C LEU A 37 -6.67 -28.07 7.80
N SER A 38 -6.35 -29.33 7.54
CA SER A 38 -5.25 -30.01 8.21
C SER A 38 -3.90 -29.63 7.60
N PRO A 39 -2.77 -29.89 8.29
CA PRO A 39 -1.43 -29.71 7.70
C PRO A 39 -1.22 -30.48 6.38
N SER A 40 -1.88 -31.62 6.19
CA SER A 40 -1.83 -32.38 4.95
C SER A 40 -2.60 -31.71 3.81
N ASP A 41 -3.71 -31.02 4.11
CA ASP A 41 -4.46 -30.25 3.13
C ASP A 41 -3.66 -29.01 2.68
N GLU A 42 -3.00 -28.32 3.62
CA GLU A 42 -2.10 -27.21 3.31
C GLU A 42 -0.91 -27.65 2.42
N LEU A 43 -0.35 -28.83 2.73
CA LEU A 43 0.70 -29.42 1.91
C LEU A 43 0.20 -29.72 0.50
N ALA A 44 -1.01 -30.24 0.36
CA ALA A 44 -1.61 -30.53 -0.94
C ALA A 44 -1.88 -29.26 -1.76
N LEU A 45 -2.29 -28.16 -1.13
CA LEU A 45 -2.43 -26.86 -1.79
C LEU A 45 -1.07 -26.34 -2.29
N ARG A 46 -0.04 -26.39 -1.45
CA ARG A 46 1.33 -26.03 -1.84
C ARG A 46 1.84 -26.85 -3.03
N ASP A 47 1.63 -28.17 -2.99
CA ASP A 47 2.10 -29.08 -4.04
C ASP A 47 1.31 -28.90 -5.36
N GLN A 48 0.13 -28.27 -5.30
CA GLN A 48 -0.65 -27.80 -6.46
C GLN A 48 -0.22 -26.41 -6.95
N GLY A 49 0.77 -25.77 -6.31
CA GLY A 49 1.27 -24.45 -6.70
C GLY A 49 0.43 -23.29 -6.18
N PHE A 50 -0.23 -23.43 -5.04
CA PHE A 50 -0.99 -22.37 -4.41
C PHE A 50 -0.33 -21.84 -3.13
N ASN A 51 -0.34 -20.53 -2.99
CA ASN A 51 -0.07 -19.82 -1.75
C ASN A 51 -1.41 -19.40 -1.14
N ARG A 52 -1.68 -19.73 0.10
CA ARG A 52 -2.97 -19.44 0.73
C ARG A 52 -2.87 -18.24 1.70
N VAL A 53 -3.77 -17.31 1.53
CA VAL A 53 -4.01 -16.20 2.48
C VAL A 53 -5.46 -16.31 2.96
N THR A 54 -5.68 -16.70 4.19
CA THR A 54 -7.01 -16.99 4.76
C THR A 54 -7.83 -17.95 3.89
N ASP A 55 -8.92 -17.52 3.31
CA ASP A 55 -9.81 -18.30 2.45
C ASP A 55 -9.47 -18.24 0.95
N THR A 56 -8.42 -17.52 0.60
CA THR A 56 -8.03 -17.28 -0.79
C THR A 56 -6.70 -17.96 -1.11
N CYS A 57 -6.67 -18.74 -2.17
CA CYS A 57 -5.47 -19.35 -2.72
C CYS A 57 -5.02 -18.60 -3.96
N ILE A 58 -3.78 -18.12 -3.94
CA ILE A 58 -3.13 -17.37 -5.01
C ILE A 58 -2.19 -18.34 -5.75
N PRO A 59 -2.34 -18.53 -7.08
CA PRO A 59 -1.43 -19.37 -7.82
C PRO A 59 -0.01 -18.79 -7.84
N GLU A 60 1.00 -19.61 -7.65
CA GLU A 60 2.41 -19.21 -7.71
C GLU A 60 2.79 -18.62 -9.09
N ASP A 61 2.15 -19.11 -10.16
CA ASP A 61 2.43 -18.65 -11.52
C ASP A 61 1.99 -17.21 -11.78
N VAL A 62 1.07 -16.66 -10.99
CA VAL A 62 0.64 -15.24 -11.09
C VAL A 62 1.81 -14.28 -10.96
N PHE A 63 2.73 -14.56 -10.03
CA PHE A 63 3.91 -13.74 -9.81
C PHE A 63 4.80 -13.66 -11.06
N ARG A 64 4.83 -14.72 -11.85
CA ARG A 64 5.68 -14.82 -13.05
C ARG A 64 5.17 -14.02 -14.22
N HIS A 65 3.85 -13.79 -14.32
CA HIS A 65 3.27 -12.94 -15.36
C HIS A 65 3.73 -11.48 -15.27
N LEU A 66 3.93 -10.98 -14.04
CA LEU A 66 4.40 -9.61 -13.80
C LEU A 66 5.93 -9.53 -13.73
N GLU A 67 6.59 -10.57 -13.24
CA GLU A 67 8.04 -10.56 -13.00
C GLU A 67 8.83 -10.13 -14.24
N GLY A 68 8.51 -10.69 -15.40
CA GLY A 68 9.23 -10.39 -16.65
C GLY A 68 9.19 -8.90 -17.00
N ASN A 69 8.03 -8.29 -16.89
CA ASN A 69 7.82 -6.86 -17.18
C ASN A 69 8.53 -5.97 -16.14
N LEU A 70 8.38 -6.28 -14.85
CA LEU A 70 8.99 -5.50 -13.76
C LEU A 70 10.51 -5.59 -13.78
N ILE A 71 11.07 -6.78 -13.99
CA ILE A 71 12.51 -6.96 -14.09
C ILE A 71 13.07 -6.31 -15.36
N GLY A 72 12.30 -6.29 -16.46
CA GLY A 72 12.62 -5.53 -17.66
C GLY A 72 12.79 -4.03 -17.38
N LEU A 73 11.82 -3.43 -16.69
CA LEU A 73 11.90 -2.02 -16.24
C LEU A 73 13.09 -1.76 -15.31
N CYS A 74 13.34 -2.68 -14.38
CA CYS A 74 14.49 -2.55 -13.48
C CYS A 74 15.83 -2.59 -14.23
N LYS A 75 15.98 -3.44 -15.24
CA LYS A 75 17.18 -3.46 -16.10
C LYS A 75 17.37 -2.16 -16.85
N GLU A 76 16.30 -1.67 -17.48
CA GLU A 76 16.31 -0.39 -18.20
C GLU A 76 16.71 0.75 -17.28
N GLY A 77 16.10 0.82 -16.07
CA GLY A 77 16.44 1.84 -15.06
C GLY A 77 17.90 1.75 -14.61
N LEU A 78 18.44 0.54 -14.41
CA LEU A 78 19.85 0.37 -14.05
C LEU A 78 20.80 0.82 -15.18
N GLU A 79 20.42 0.68 -16.44
CA GLU A 79 21.21 1.12 -17.60
C GLU A 79 21.13 2.64 -17.81
N THR A 80 19.94 3.23 -17.61
CA THR A 80 19.69 4.66 -17.83
C THR A 80 19.98 5.54 -16.62
N GLY A 81 20.05 4.93 -15.44
CA GLY A 81 20.15 5.65 -14.15
C GLY A 81 18.78 6.11 -13.63
N GLU A 82 17.69 5.70 -14.26
CA GLU A 82 16.34 5.96 -13.78
C GLU A 82 16.02 5.14 -12.54
N ARG A 83 15.24 5.74 -11.62
CA ARG A 83 14.93 5.12 -10.32
C ARG A 83 13.46 5.27 -10.00
N PHE A 84 12.88 4.24 -9.41
CA PHE A 84 11.45 4.16 -9.16
C PHE A 84 11.14 3.94 -7.68
N PHE A 85 10.05 4.51 -7.19
CA PHE A 85 9.34 3.93 -6.05
C PHE A 85 8.68 2.62 -6.48
N PRO A 86 8.40 1.68 -5.55
CA PRO A 86 7.74 0.42 -5.90
C PRO A 86 6.44 0.61 -6.69
N SER A 87 5.62 1.59 -6.33
CA SER A 87 4.39 1.93 -7.04
C SER A 87 4.61 2.49 -8.43
N GLU A 88 5.68 3.27 -8.63
CA GLU A 88 6.01 3.86 -9.92
C GLU A 88 6.36 2.80 -10.98
N LEU A 89 6.85 1.62 -10.55
CA LEU A 89 7.05 0.50 -11.47
C LEU A 89 5.73 0.05 -12.11
N PHE A 90 4.66 -0.05 -11.32
CA PHE A 90 3.34 -0.41 -11.87
C PHE A 90 2.75 0.72 -12.71
N PHE A 91 2.92 1.96 -12.29
CA PHE A 91 2.47 3.11 -13.07
C PHE A 91 3.13 3.15 -14.43
N GLU A 92 4.43 2.84 -14.50
CA GLU A 92 5.14 2.72 -15.77
C GLU A 92 4.60 1.58 -16.65
N LEU A 93 4.20 0.44 -16.05
CA LEU A 93 3.56 -0.63 -16.80
C LEU A 93 2.19 -0.23 -17.35
N PHE A 94 1.42 0.58 -16.62
CA PHE A 94 0.15 1.14 -17.10
C PHE A 94 0.39 2.15 -18.23
N ASP A 95 1.34 3.06 -18.09
CA ASP A 95 1.71 4.03 -19.13
C ASP A 95 2.12 3.35 -20.44
N ARG A 96 2.91 2.28 -20.34
CA ARG A 96 3.35 1.46 -21.49
C ARG A 96 2.27 0.51 -22.02
N LYS A 97 1.12 0.40 -21.34
CA LYS A 97 0.05 -0.57 -21.64
C LYS A 97 0.56 -2.01 -21.68
N ALA A 98 1.60 -2.30 -20.90
CA ALA A 98 2.26 -3.60 -20.91
C ALA A 98 1.37 -4.71 -20.33
N LEU A 99 0.41 -4.35 -19.48
CA LEU A 99 -0.51 -5.29 -18.82
C LEU A 99 -1.87 -5.39 -19.51
N ASP A 100 -2.23 -4.45 -20.41
CA ASP A 100 -3.55 -4.42 -21.06
C ASP A 100 -3.97 -5.77 -21.68
N PRO A 101 -3.10 -6.51 -22.39
CA PRO A 101 -3.48 -7.79 -22.99
C PRO A 101 -3.78 -8.90 -21.98
N HIS A 102 -3.41 -8.69 -20.71
CA HIS A 102 -3.50 -9.69 -19.64
C HIS A 102 -4.65 -9.42 -18.66
N PHE A 103 -5.35 -8.28 -18.78
CA PHE A 103 -6.44 -7.95 -17.86
C PHE A 103 -7.58 -8.97 -17.97
N GLN A 104 -7.94 -9.58 -16.85
CA GLN A 104 -9.01 -10.55 -16.71
C GLN A 104 -10.30 -9.94 -16.14
N ILE A 105 -10.19 -8.77 -15.51
CA ILE A 105 -11.31 -7.97 -14.98
C ILE A 105 -11.21 -6.53 -15.47
N SER A 106 -12.26 -5.73 -15.21
CA SER A 106 -12.25 -4.30 -15.54
C SER A 106 -11.19 -3.56 -14.75
N VAL A 107 -10.48 -2.64 -15.40
CA VAL A 107 -9.57 -1.71 -14.72
C VAL A 107 -10.28 -0.78 -13.73
N GLU A 108 -11.60 -0.63 -13.86
CA GLU A 108 -12.43 0.14 -12.92
C GLU A 108 -12.51 -0.53 -11.54
N ASP A 109 -12.18 -1.83 -11.45
CA ASP A 109 -12.15 -2.59 -10.20
C ASP A 109 -10.78 -2.52 -9.50
N SER A 110 -9.80 -1.80 -10.08
CA SER A 110 -8.45 -1.61 -9.51
C SER A 110 -8.31 -0.23 -8.87
N TRP A 111 -8.01 -0.22 -7.58
CA TRP A 111 -7.72 1.02 -6.87
C TRP A 111 -6.37 1.61 -7.29
N LEU A 112 -5.36 0.77 -7.62
CA LEU A 112 -4.05 1.24 -8.06
C LEU A 112 -4.12 1.89 -9.44
N TYR A 113 -4.90 1.29 -10.36
CA TYR A 113 -5.17 1.89 -11.66
C TYR A 113 -5.90 3.23 -11.53
N ALA A 114 -6.89 3.32 -10.63
CA ALA A 114 -7.58 4.57 -10.32
C ALA A 114 -6.63 5.64 -9.72
N ALA A 115 -5.71 5.23 -8.85
CA ALA A 115 -4.69 6.12 -8.29
C ALA A 115 -3.76 6.66 -9.38
N TRP A 116 -3.28 5.78 -10.28
CA TRP A 116 -2.49 6.18 -11.45
C TRP A 116 -3.24 7.18 -12.34
N GLN A 117 -4.47 6.90 -12.74
CA GLN A 117 -5.28 7.80 -13.58
C GLN A 117 -5.47 9.18 -12.96
N LYS A 118 -5.54 9.25 -11.63
CA LYS A 118 -5.75 10.51 -10.88
C LYS A 118 -4.45 11.14 -10.40
N SER A 119 -3.31 10.58 -10.75
CA SER A 119 -1.99 11.03 -10.30
C SER A 119 -1.89 11.14 -8.77
N ILE A 120 -2.50 10.19 -8.06
CA ILE A 120 -2.41 10.09 -6.60
C ILE A 120 -1.10 9.40 -6.24
N PRO A 121 -0.21 10.04 -5.45
CA PRO A 121 1.01 9.39 -4.99
C PRO A 121 0.70 8.15 -4.16
N VAL A 122 1.40 7.07 -4.41
CA VAL A 122 1.28 5.82 -3.64
C VAL A 122 2.65 5.46 -3.08
N TYR A 123 2.72 5.29 -1.76
CA TYR A 123 3.94 4.90 -1.05
C TYR A 123 3.81 3.47 -0.52
N SER A 124 4.90 2.71 -0.61
CA SER A 124 4.96 1.32 -0.16
C SER A 124 6.11 1.14 0.83
N PRO A 125 5.94 1.56 2.10
CA PRO A 125 6.97 1.37 3.11
C PRO A 125 7.14 -0.12 3.43
N GLY A 126 8.39 -0.55 3.62
CA GLY A 126 8.70 -1.95 3.88
C GLY A 126 8.52 -2.85 2.66
N PHE A 127 8.78 -2.33 1.46
CA PHE A 127 8.73 -3.09 0.21
C PHE A 127 9.55 -4.39 0.26
N GLU A 128 10.60 -4.43 1.05
CA GLU A 128 11.44 -5.60 1.26
C GLU A 128 10.68 -6.80 1.86
N ASP A 129 9.56 -6.54 2.52
CA ASP A 129 8.65 -7.55 3.09
C ASP A 129 7.44 -7.81 2.18
N SER A 130 7.61 -7.69 0.88
CA SER A 130 6.62 -8.03 -0.14
C SER A 130 7.13 -9.13 -1.06
N THR A 131 6.23 -9.80 -1.79
CA THR A 131 6.60 -10.81 -2.78
C THR A 131 7.49 -10.22 -3.85
N LEU A 132 7.16 -9.03 -4.37
CA LEU A 132 7.97 -8.36 -5.38
C LEU A 132 9.33 -7.91 -4.85
N GLY A 133 9.39 -7.43 -3.60
CA GLY A 133 10.65 -7.10 -2.94
C GLY A 133 11.57 -8.31 -2.82
N ASN A 134 11.02 -9.47 -2.47
CA ASN A 134 11.76 -10.73 -2.42
C ASN A 134 12.21 -11.19 -3.82
N ILE A 135 11.35 -11.10 -4.83
CA ILE A 135 11.72 -11.41 -6.22
C ILE A 135 12.84 -10.49 -6.70
N PHE A 136 12.73 -9.19 -6.43
CA PHE A 136 13.76 -8.22 -6.77
C PHE A 136 15.10 -8.57 -6.13
N ALA A 137 15.11 -8.88 -4.84
CA ALA A 137 16.31 -9.32 -4.13
C ALA A 137 16.90 -10.61 -4.74
N ALA A 138 16.04 -11.59 -5.07
CA ALA A 138 16.47 -12.82 -5.73
C ALA A 138 17.13 -12.56 -7.10
N ARG A 139 16.60 -11.64 -7.89
CA ARG A 139 17.16 -11.25 -9.20
C ARG A 139 18.52 -10.53 -9.08
N VAL A 140 18.75 -9.82 -7.98
CA VAL A 140 20.10 -9.28 -7.70
C VAL A 140 21.06 -10.38 -7.26
N ILE A 141 20.61 -11.31 -6.42
CA ILE A 141 21.43 -12.44 -5.93
C ILE A 141 21.87 -13.35 -7.09
N ASP A 142 20.99 -13.65 -8.03
CA ASP A 142 21.31 -14.53 -9.18
C ASP A 142 22.04 -13.80 -10.33
N GLY A 143 22.26 -12.48 -10.19
CA GLY A 143 22.98 -11.66 -11.16
C GLY A 143 22.13 -11.22 -12.37
N THR A 144 20.83 -11.48 -12.37
CA THR A 144 19.88 -10.97 -13.39
C THR A 144 19.80 -9.46 -13.39
N LEU A 145 19.88 -8.84 -12.21
CA LEU A 145 20.00 -7.40 -11.99
C LEU A 145 21.39 -7.09 -11.44
N SER A 146 22.00 -6.00 -11.91
CA SER A 146 23.35 -5.59 -11.51
C SER A 146 23.43 -4.91 -10.13
N GLY A 147 22.30 -4.60 -9.51
CA GLY A 147 22.26 -3.97 -8.18
C GLY A 147 20.88 -3.46 -7.78
N HIS A 148 20.84 -2.79 -6.62
CA HIS A 148 19.61 -2.31 -5.97
C HIS A 148 19.24 -0.86 -6.30
N SER A 149 20.11 -0.12 -6.98
CA SER A 149 19.99 1.35 -7.11
C SER A 149 18.77 1.82 -7.89
N VAL A 150 18.11 0.98 -8.65
CA VAL A 150 16.90 1.29 -9.41
C VAL A 150 15.68 1.54 -8.50
N ILE A 151 15.64 0.91 -7.34
CA ILE A 151 14.57 1.13 -6.36
C ILE A 151 14.96 2.29 -5.44
N LYS A 152 14.10 3.29 -5.33
CA LYS A 152 14.23 4.35 -4.34
C LYS A 152 13.98 3.79 -2.94
N SER A 153 14.75 4.24 -1.97
CA SER A 153 14.66 3.78 -0.58
C SER A 153 13.38 4.23 0.13
N GLY A 154 13.07 3.58 1.27
CA GLY A 154 11.98 4.02 2.14
C GLY A 154 12.16 5.45 2.68
N THR A 155 13.41 5.89 2.88
CA THR A 155 13.69 7.28 3.28
C THR A 155 13.43 8.28 2.16
N GLU A 156 13.64 7.92 0.90
CA GLU A 156 13.25 8.74 -0.25
C GLU A 156 11.73 8.80 -0.41
N GLN A 157 11.01 7.72 -0.08
CA GLN A 157 9.54 7.74 -0.01
C GLN A 157 9.07 8.71 1.09
N MET A 158 9.67 8.69 2.28
CA MET A 158 9.36 9.62 3.38
C MET A 158 9.65 11.08 2.97
N GLU A 159 10.75 11.34 2.29
CA GLU A 159 11.06 12.68 1.76
C GLU A 159 9.96 13.15 0.79
N SER A 160 9.51 12.29 -0.09
CA SER A 160 8.43 12.60 -1.04
C SER A 160 7.10 12.88 -0.32
N LEU A 161 6.76 12.05 0.67
CA LEU A 161 5.55 12.22 1.49
C LEU A 161 5.58 13.54 2.28
N VAL A 162 6.71 13.90 2.86
CA VAL A 162 6.89 15.16 3.58
C VAL A 162 6.71 16.35 2.64
N LYS A 163 7.28 16.30 1.44
CA LYS A 163 7.10 17.35 0.42
C LYS A 163 5.62 17.49 0.04
N TRP A 164 4.95 16.39 -0.20
CA TRP A 164 3.51 16.37 -0.48
C TRP A 164 2.71 16.98 0.68
N TYR A 165 3.02 16.63 1.93
CA TYR A 165 2.34 17.17 3.11
C TYR A 165 2.51 18.69 3.19
N LEU A 166 3.73 19.18 3.05
CA LEU A 166 4.05 20.60 3.11
C LEU A 166 3.35 21.44 2.03
N GLU A 167 3.16 20.89 0.84
CA GLU A 167 2.42 21.56 -0.22
C GLU A 167 0.91 21.54 0.03
N THR A 168 0.37 20.38 0.41
CA THR A 168 -1.06 20.20 0.63
C THR A 168 -1.56 20.97 1.86
N ASP A 169 -0.75 21.05 2.92
CA ASP A 169 -1.10 21.81 4.14
C ASP A 169 -1.31 23.32 3.86
N LYS A 170 -0.69 23.88 2.84
CA LYS A 170 -0.92 25.28 2.43
C LYS A 170 -2.36 25.52 1.95
N GLU A 171 -2.99 24.50 1.39
CA GLU A 171 -4.34 24.58 0.83
C GLU A 171 -5.45 24.36 1.87
N GLY A 172 -5.13 23.65 2.96
CA GLY A 172 -6.11 23.41 4.02
C GLY A 172 -5.72 22.30 4.99
N PRO A 173 -6.60 21.99 5.95
CA PRO A 173 -6.36 20.94 6.92
C PRO A 173 -6.37 19.57 6.25
N ILE A 174 -5.46 18.69 6.70
CA ILE A 174 -5.29 17.33 6.18
C ILE A 174 -5.80 16.32 7.21
N GLY A 175 -6.65 15.41 6.76
CA GLY A 175 -7.14 14.29 7.58
C GLY A 175 -6.36 12.99 7.30
N PHE A 176 -6.38 12.10 8.28
CA PHE A 176 -5.80 10.77 8.20
C PHE A 176 -6.87 9.70 8.30
N PHE A 177 -7.08 8.94 7.23
CA PHE A 177 -8.01 7.82 7.20
C PHE A 177 -7.22 6.51 7.04
N GLN A 178 -7.37 5.59 7.97
CA GLN A 178 -6.59 4.36 8.04
C GLN A 178 -7.49 3.13 7.96
N ILE A 179 -7.14 2.21 7.08
CA ILE A 179 -7.72 0.87 7.00
C ILE A 179 -6.65 -0.12 7.46
N GLY A 180 -6.94 -0.87 8.52
CA GLY A 180 -5.97 -1.73 9.17
C GLY A 180 -4.99 -0.96 10.07
N GLY A 181 -3.70 -1.31 9.98
CA GLY A 181 -2.64 -0.74 10.81
C GLY A 181 -1.25 -1.05 10.24
N GLY A 182 -0.30 -1.29 11.14
CA GLY A 182 1.05 -1.69 10.77
C GLY A 182 1.90 -0.57 10.17
N ILE A 183 2.89 -0.97 9.38
CA ILE A 183 3.91 -0.06 8.83
C ILE A 183 3.33 1.01 7.92
N ALA A 184 2.33 0.69 7.10
CA ALA A 184 1.72 1.65 6.18
C ALA A 184 1.10 2.85 6.91
N GLY A 185 0.36 2.57 8.00
CA GLY A 185 -0.22 3.64 8.81
C GLY A 185 0.80 4.41 9.63
N ASP A 186 1.77 3.73 10.26
CA ASP A 186 2.77 4.40 11.08
C ASP A 186 3.75 5.23 10.24
N PHE A 187 4.14 4.73 9.08
CA PHE A 187 4.97 5.47 8.14
C PHE A 187 4.31 6.80 7.73
N ALA A 188 3.08 6.74 7.26
CA ALA A 188 2.39 7.92 6.75
C ALA A 188 2.16 8.97 7.85
N ILE A 189 1.67 8.55 9.02
CA ILE A 189 1.36 9.47 10.10
C ILE A 189 2.61 10.16 10.67
N CYS A 190 3.79 9.56 10.51
CA CYS A 190 5.07 10.10 10.98
C CYS A 190 5.62 11.26 10.14
N ALA A 191 5.01 11.60 9.00
CA ALA A 191 5.41 12.77 8.23
C ALA A 191 5.38 14.06 9.06
N VAL A 192 4.35 14.26 9.87
CA VAL A 192 4.20 15.47 10.69
C VAL A 192 5.20 15.55 11.86
N PRO A 193 5.38 14.51 12.68
CA PRO A 193 6.46 14.51 13.68
C PRO A 193 7.84 14.80 13.09
N LEU A 194 8.16 14.24 11.93
CA LEU A 194 9.41 14.51 11.23
C LEU A 194 9.56 16.00 10.90
N ILE A 195 8.50 16.63 10.38
CA ILE A 195 8.53 18.06 10.04
C ILE A 195 8.74 18.92 11.30
N LEU A 196 8.03 18.61 12.39
CA LEU A 196 8.07 19.41 13.61
C LEU A 196 9.34 19.18 14.42
N GLN A 197 9.78 17.93 14.57
CA GLN A 197 10.85 17.55 15.49
C GLN A 197 12.22 17.50 14.82
N ASP A 198 12.30 16.89 13.61
CA ASP A 198 13.58 16.69 12.94
C ASP A 198 13.94 17.84 12.01
N LEU A 199 12.95 18.44 11.33
CA LEU A 199 13.15 19.64 10.52
C LEU A 199 12.97 20.95 11.32
N GLU A 200 12.57 20.86 12.59
CA GLU A 200 12.34 21.96 13.52
C GLU A 200 11.42 23.06 12.95
N ARG A 201 10.43 22.67 12.13
CA ARG A 201 9.46 23.58 11.53
C ARG A 201 8.18 23.61 12.35
N SER A 202 7.69 24.81 12.64
CA SER A 202 6.45 25.04 13.39
C SER A 202 5.32 25.66 12.55
N ASP A 203 5.53 25.78 11.26
CA ASP A 203 4.62 26.46 10.32
C ASP A 203 3.68 25.48 9.59
N VAL A 204 3.47 24.32 10.18
CA VAL A 204 2.58 23.28 9.65
C VAL A 204 1.54 22.85 10.69
N ARG A 205 0.37 22.40 10.23
CA ARG A 205 -0.65 21.80 11.08
C ARG A 205 -0.30 20.37 11.44
N LEU A 206 -0.79 19.92 12.58
CA LEU A 206 -0.90 18.48 12.88
C LEU A 206 -1.98 17.85 12.01
N TRP A 207 -2.08 16.53 11.98
CA TRP A 207 -3.23 15.87 11.34
C TRP A 207 -4.51 16.31 12.04
N GLN A 208 -5.46 16.83 11.27
CA GLN A 208 -6.67 17.51 11.79
C GLN A 208 -7.88 16.59 11.89
N TYR A 209 -7.73 15.34 11.51
CA TYR A 209 -8.76 14.31 11.58
C TYR A 209 -8.09 12.95 11.60
N PHE A 210 -8.65 12.01 12.35
CA PHE A 210 -8.18 10.63 12.34
C PHE A 210 -9.36 9.67 12.37
N ALA A 211 -9.40 8.73 11.43
CA ALA A 211 -10.31 7.59 11.49
C ALA A 211 -9.53 6.31 11.16
N GLN A 212 -9.82 5.25 11.90
CA GLN A 212 -9.26 3.93 11.68
C GLN A 212 -10.35 2.88 11.67
N ILE A 213 -10.35 2.03 10.64
CA ILE A 213 -11.10 0.77 10.62
C ILE A 213 -10.11 -0.35 10.89
N SER A 214 -10.30 -1.10 11.97
CA SER A 214 -9.42 -2.22 12.31
C SER A 214 -10.15 -3.17 13.27
N ASP A 215 -9.93 -4.45 13.12
CA ASP A 215 -10.33 -5.48 14.08
C ASP A 215 -9.28 -5.72 15.18
N SER A 216 -8.13 -5.04 15.10
CA SER A 216 -7.05 -5.16 16.07
C SER A 216 -7.47 -4.64 17.44
N THR A 217 -7.24 -5.46 18.46
CA THR A 217 -7.41 -5.05 19.85
C THR A 217 -6.18 -4.33 20.37
N THR A 218 -6.36 -3.53 21.43
CA THR A 218 -5.24 -2.89 22.13
C THR A 218 -4.24 -3.95 22.58
N SER A 219 -3.00 -3.81 22.14
CA SER A 219 -1.89 -4.68 22.55
C SER A 219 -0.68 -3.84 22.95
N TYR A 220 0.15 -4.42 23.79
CA TYR A 220 1.33 -3.72 24.35
C TYR A 220 2.32 -3.32 23.24
N GLY A 221 2.44 -2.00 23.00
CA GLY A 221 3.36 -1.44 22.02
C GLY A 221 2.98 -1.63 20.55
N SER A 222 1.79 -2.14 20.23
CA SER A 222 1.32 -2.27 18.85
C SER A 222 0.72 -0.98 18.33
N TYR A 223 1.20 -0.49 17.20
CA TYR A 223 0.61 0.67 16.52
C TYR A 223 -0.84 0.41 16.09
N SER A 224 -1.16 -0.77 15.59
CA SER A 224 -2.48 -1.11 15.04
C SER A 224 -3.61 -1.01 16.07
N GLY A 225 -3.34 -1.32 17.34
CA GLY A 225 -4.29 -1.24 18.43
C GLY A 225 -4.13 0.00 19.33
N ALA A 226 -3.20 0.90 19.01
CA ALA A 226 -2.95 2.10 19.81
C ALA A 226 -4.12 3.09 19.70
N VAL A 227 -4.60 3.56 20.85
CA VAL A 227 -5.68 4.55 20.90
C VAL A 227 -5.24 5.90 20.32
N PRO A 228 -6.16 6.68 19.70
CA PRO A 228 -5.80 7.95 19.08
C PRO A 228 -5.08 8.94 20.00
N ASN A 229 -5.44 8.96 21.29
CA ASN A 229 -4.83 9.88 22.27
C ASN A 229 -3.31 9.70 22.42
N GLU A 230 -2.78 8.49 22.23
CA GLU A 230 -1.34 8.28 22.24
C GLU A 230 -0.62 9.07 21.13
N LYS A 231 -1.31 9.29 20.01
CA LYS A 231 -0.76 10.00 18.85
C LYS A 231 -0.54 11.50 19.12
N ILE A 232 -1.20 12.05 20.12
CA ILE A 232 -1.04 13.45 20.55
C ILE A 232 0.37 13.67 21.13
N THR A 233 0.84 12.78 21.99
CA THR A 233 2.18 12.88 22.62
C THR A 233 3.33 12.73 21.61
N TRP A 234 3.03 12.18 20.43
CA TRP A 234 3.99 12.00 19.34
C TRP A 234 3.90 13.12 18.28
N TYR A 235 3.19 14.22 18.56
CA TYR A 235 2.97 15.31 17.60
C TYR A 235 2.32 14.85 16.28
N LYS A 236 1.52 13.79 16.33
CA LYS A 236 0.79 13.27 15.17
C LYS A 236 -0.57 13.94 15.03
N LEU A 237 -1.34 14.00 16.10
CA LEU A 237 -2.71 14.55 16.11
C LEU A 237 -2.81 15.79 16.96
N ASP A 238 -3.67 16.72 16.51
CA ASP A 238 -4.13 17.84 17.33
C ASP A 238 -5.02 17.34 18.49
N VAL A 239 -4.98 18.05 19.61
CA VAL A 239 -5.82 17.72 20.78
C VAL A 239 -7.31 17.82 20.49
N ASP A 240 -7.70 18.71 19.58
CA ASP A 240 -9.08 18.94 19.18
C ASP A 240 -9.49 18.19 17.90
N ALA A 241 -8.57 17.40 17.33
CA ALA A 241 -8.87 16.64 16.12
C ALA A 241 -9.97 15.59 16.36
N PRO A 242 -11.03 15.55 15.56
CA PRO A 242 -12.01 14.47 15.62
C PRO A 242 -11.34 13.12 15.37
N THR A 243 -11.61 12.15 16.24
CA THR A 243 -11.02 10.81 16.16
C THR A 243 -12.08 9.73 16.20
N TYR A 244 -11.96 8.75 15.32
CA TYR A 244 -12.89 7.62 15.21
C TYR A 244 -12.13 6.30 15.13
N MET A 245 -12.46 5.39 16.04
CA MET A 245 -11.98 4.00 16.01
C MET A 245 -13.15 3.08 15.69
N ILE A 246 -13.12 2.45 14.54
CA ILE A 246 -14.16 1.55 14.07
C ILE A 246 -13.63 0.13 14.18
N ASN A 247 -14.08 -0.60 15.21
CA ASN A 247 -13.71 -1.97 15.43
C ASN A 247 -14.58 -2.88 14.56
N SER A 248 -14.12 -3.19 13.38
CA SER A 248 -14.80 -4.05 12.41
C SER A 248 -13.86 -4.47 11.29
N ASP A 249 -14.32 -5.48 10.53
CA ASP A 249 -13.70 -5.84 9.26
C ASP A 249 -13.90 -4.72 8.23
N ALA A 250 -12.81 -4.33 7.57
CA ALA A 250 -12.81 -3.25 6.60
C ALA A 250 -13.64 -3.58 5.35
N SER A 251 -13.72 -4.85 4.96
CA SER A 251 -14.52 -5.29 3.81
C SER A 251 -16.03 -5.04 4.00
N ILE A 252 -16.47 -4.93 5.26
CA ILE A 252 -17.86 -4.62 5.60
C ILE A 252 -18.08 -3.11 5.69
N VAL A 253 -17.20 -2.40 6.40
CA VAL A 253 -17.44 -1.01 6.79
C VAL A 253 -16.94 -0.01 5.77
N ALA A 254 -15.78 -0.24 5.15
CA ALA A 254 -15.21 0.72 4.20
C ALA A 254 -16.14 0.99 3.00
N PRO A 255 -16.77 -0.02 2.36
CA PRO A 255 -17.72 0.22 1.28
C PRO A 255 -18.92 1.09 1.71
N LEU A 256 -19.44 0.89 2.93
CA LEU A 256 -20.55 1.68 3.46
C LEU A 256 -20.17 3.15 3.67
N ILE A 257 -18.97 3.39 4.22
CA ILE A 257 -18.46 4.75 4.40
C ILE A 257 -18.25 5.42 3.05
N PHE A 258 -17.62 4.74 2.09
CA PHE A 258 -17.35 5.31 0.78
C PHE A 258 -18.63 5.57 0.00
N ALA A 259 -19.60 4.65 0.02
CA ALA A 259 -20.92 4.86 -0.57
C ALA A 259 -21.60 6.11 0.00
N TYR A 260 -21.60 6.26 1.33
CA TYR A 260 -22.17 7.44 1.98
C TYR A 260 -21.47 8.74 1.54
N VAL A 261 -20.14 8.75 1.54
CA VAL A 261 -19.35 9.94 1.15
C VAL A 261 -19.56 10.30 -0.33
N LEU A 262 -19.74 9.30 -1.19
CA LEU A 262 -20.00 9.50 -2.61
C LEU A 262 -21.45 9.84 -2.94
N GLY A 263 -22.36 9.79 -1.94
CA GLY A 263 -23.77 10.06 -2.13
C GLY A 263 -24.55 8.97 -2.87
N MET A 264 -24.08 7.73 -2.73
CA MET A 264 -24.68 6.53 -3.35
C MET A 264 -25.75 5.92 -2.45
#